data_be15b68a72bf40a6561188dbeb275b56
#
_entry.id   be15b68a72bf40a6561188dbeb275b56
#
_cell.length_a   1.000
_cell.length_b   1.000
_cell.length_c   1.000
_cell.angle_alpha   90.00
_cell.angle_beta   90.00
_cell.angle_gamma   90.00
#
_symmetry.space_group_name_H-M   'P 1'
#
loop_
_entity.id
_entity.type
_entity.pdbx_description
1 polymer ?
#
loop_
_entity_poly.entity_id
_entity_poly.type
_entity_poly.pdbx_seq_one_letter_code
_entity_poly.pdbx_strand_id
1 'polypeptide(L)'
;MRLVDSCGWIEFFTNGPSADEYASELSASPGRIVVPTVVLHEVYKFLLRNAGEETALRCAGRMTSCRVVDLDAVIALEGADLAVRHKLAMADAIVLATASREGAELVTSDADLKGLPSVRFLPKK
;
A
#
# COMPACT_ATOMS: atom_id res chain seq x y z
N MET A 1 10.92 -7.88 -3.01
CA MET A 1 10.03 -7.19 -2.05
C MET A 1 8.83 -6.59 -2.76
N ARG A 2 7.70 -6.57 -2.09
CA ARG A 2 6.45 -6.00 -2.61
C ARG A 2 5.91 -4.97 -1.65
N LEU A 3 5.32 -3.92 -2.22
CA LEU A 3 4.52 -2.97 -1.47
C LEU A 3 3.12 -3.01 -2.07
N VAL A 4 2.15 -3.52 -1.33
CA VAL A 4 0.76 -3.54 -1.77
C VAL A 4 0.08 -2.25 -1.29
N ASP A 5 -0.52 -1.53 -2.23
CA ASP A 5 -1.22 -0.28 -1.93
C ASP A 5 -2.45 -0.52 -1.06
N SER A 6 -2.99 0.54 -0.45
CA SER A 6 -4.14 0.44 0.45
C SER A 6 -5.34 -0.24 -0.19
N CYS A 7 -5.61 0.07 -1.47
CA CYS A 7 -6.72 -0.57 -2.19
C CYS A 7 -6.59 -2.09 -2.23
N GLY A 8 -5.38 -2.61 -2.35
CA GLY A 8 -5.15 -4.06 -2.39
C GLY A 8 -5.37 -4.72 -1.04
N TRP A 9 -4.88 -4.11 0.03
CA TRP A 9 -5.13 -4.62 1.38
C TRP A 9 -6.63 -4.62 1.69
N ILE A 10 -7.33 -3.55 1.31
CA ILE A 10 -8.78 -3.44 1.54
C ILE A 10 -9.53 -4.54 0.76
N GLU A 11 -9.20 -4.73 -0.53
CA GLU A 11 -9.80 -5.81 -1.32
C GLU A 11 -9.57 -7.17 -0.67
N PHE A 12 -8.36 -7.42 -0.20
CA PHE A 12 -8.01 -8.67 0.46
C PHE A 12 -8.80 -8.87 1.75
N PHE A 13 -8.83 -7.86 2.63
CA PHE A 13 -9.51 -7.99 3.92
C PHE A 13 -11.03 -8.04 3.81
N THR A 14 -11.61 -7.41 2.79
CA THR A 14 -13.06 -7.37 2.59
C THR A 14 -13.56 -8.43 1.63
N ASN A 15 -12.69 -9.28 1.15
CA ASN A 15 -13.01 -10.31 0.16
C ASN A 15 -13.70 -9.73 -1.07
N GLY A 16 -13.17 -8.62 -1.57
CA GLY A 16 -13.67 -7.95 -2.76
C GLY A 16 -13.37 -8.72 -4.06
N PRO A 17 -13.84 -8.19 -5.21
CA PRO A 17 -13.66 -8.88 -6.50
C PRO A 17 -12.23 -9.22 -6.88
N SER A 18 -11.24 -8.43 -6.44
CA SER A 18 -9.82 -8.67 -6.73
C SER A 18 -9.07 -9.33 -5.57
N ALA A 19 -9.80 -9.86 -4.57
CA ALA A 19 -9.18 -10.41 -3.37
C ALA A 19 -8.19 -11.54 -3.66
N ASP A 20 -8.50 -12.42 -4.61
CA ASP A 20 -7.64 -13.56 -4.92
C ASP A 20 -6.29 -13.12 -5.50
N GLU A 21 -6.29 -12.13 -6.39
CA GLU A 21 -5.06 -11.58 -6.95
C GLU A 21 -4.20 -10.96 -5.87
N TYR A 22 -4.80 -10.19 -4.98
CA TYR A 22 -4.07 -9.57 -3.88
C TYR A 22 -3.64 -10.59 -2.82
N ALA A 23 -4.43 -11.64 -2.59
CA ALA A 23 -4.01 -12.74 -1.70
C ALA A 23 -2.72 -13.38 -2.21
N SER A 24 -2.62 -13.58 -3.51
CA SER A 24 -1.40 -14.10 -4.13
C SER A 24 -0.19 -13.18 -3.88
N GLU A 25 -0.39 -11.85 -4.04
CA GLU A 25 0.67 -10.88 -3.77
C GLU A 25 1.10 -10.87 -2.30
N LEU A 26 0.18 -11.12 -1.40
CA LEU A 26 0.42 -11.11 0.05
C LEU A 26 0.83 -12.47 0.61
N SER A 27 1.03 -13.47 -0.25
CA SER A 27 1.46 -14.82 0.17
C SER A 27 2.94 -14.92 0.47
N ALA A 28 3.73 -13.90 0.14
CA ALA A 28 5.16 -13.85 0.47
C ALA A 28 5.34 -13.81 1.99
N SER A 29 6.55 -14.18 2.46
CA SER A 29 6.85 -14.07 3.89
C SER A 29 6.73 -12.62 4.35
N PRO A 30 6.26 -12.38 5.59
CA PRO A 30 5.96 -11.02 6.05
C PRO A 30 7.10 -10.00 5.90
N GLY A 31 8.33 -10.43 6.11
CA GLY A 31 9.49 -9.54 5.98
C GLY A 31 9.76 -9.04 4.56
N ARG A 32 9.11 -9.63 3.55
CA ARG A 32 9.23 -9.22 2.16
C ARG A 32 8.06 -8.37 1.68
N ILE A 33 7.14 -8.05 2.58
CA ILE A 33 5.98 -7.20 2.29
C ILE A 33 6.18 -5.88 3.02
N VAL A 34 6.33 -4.81 2.26
CA VAL A 34 6.54 -3.46 2.80
C VAL A 34 5.19 -2.80 3.07
N VAL A 35 5.01 -2.31 4.28
CA VAL A 35 3.80 -1.59 4.70
C VAL A 35 4.20 -0.18 5.14
N PRO A 36 4.02 0.82 4.26
CA PRO A 36 4.20 2.20 4.69
C PRO A 36 3.17 2.58 5.77
N THR A 37 3.58 3.39 6.73
CA THR A 37 2.64 3.81 7.79
C THR A 37 1.44 4.57 7.24
N VAL A 38 1.58 5.28 6.11
CA VAL A 38 0.43 5.94 5.46
C VAL A 38 -0.58 4.91 4.94
N VAL A 39 -0.11 3.78 4.41
CA VAL A 39 -0.99 2.70 3.97
C VAL A 39 -1.69 2.05 5.17
N LEU A 40 -0.94 1.80 6.23
CA LEU A 40 -1.52 1.28 7.47
C LEU A 40 -2.63 2.19 7.98
N HIS A 41 -2.41 3.51 7.97
CA HIS A 41 -3.41 4.50 8.37
C HIS A 41 -4.66 4.41 7.49
N GLU A 42 -4.50 4.41 6.18
CA GLU A 42 -5.62 4.38 5.25
C GLU A 42 -6.48 3.13 5.40
N VAL A 43 -5.83 1.97 5.50
CA VAL A 43 -6.52 0.69 5.64
C VAL A 43 -7.25 0.60 6.98
N TYR A 44 -6.57 0.97 8.07
CA TYR A 44 -7.17 0.95 9.39
C TYR A 44 -8.38 1.88 9.48
N LYS A 45 -8.26 3.09 8.95
CA LYS A 45 -9.35 4.07 8.90
C LYS A 45 -10.55 3.52 8.14
N PHE A 46 -10.31 2.92 6.97
CA PHE A 46 -11.39 2.33 6.17
C PHE A 46 -12.10 1.23 6.96
N LEU A 47 -11.36 0.34 7.61
CA LEU A 47 -11.94 -0.78 8.34
C LEU A 47 -12.67 -0.32 9.60
N LEU A 48 -12.18 0.71 10.30
CA LEU A 48 -12.90 1.30 11.42
C LEU A 48 -14.29 1.79 10.99
N ARG A 49 -14.37 2.43 9.85
CA ARG A 49 -15.63 3.01 9.35
C ARG A 49 -16.59 1.96 8.82
N ASN A 50 -16.09 0.87 8.25
CA ASN A 50 -16.91 -0.08 7.49
C ASN A 50 -17.04 -1.45 8.14
N ALA A 51 -16.17 -1.85 9.04
CA ALA A 51 -16.14 -3.19 9.64
C ALA A 51 -16.06 -3.21 11.15
N GLY A 52 -15.83 -2.07 11.79
CA GLY A 52 -15.75 -1.95 13.24
C GLY A 52 -14.34 -2.13 13.81
N GLU A 53 -14.18 -1.74 15.07
CA GLU A 53 -12.88 -1.69 15.73
C GLU A 53 -12.20 -3.04 15.86
N GLU A 54 -12.94 -4.08 16.24
CA GLU A 54 -12.37 -5.41 16.44
C GLU A 54 -11.73 -5.95 15.16
N THR A 55 -12.46 -5.86 14.04
CA THR A 55 -11.95 -6.29 12.74
C THR A 55 -10.77 -5.43 12.31
N ALA A 56 -10.85 -4.11 12.50
CA ALA A 56 -9.78 -3.19 12.14
C ALA A 56 -8.49 -3.50 12.91
N LEU A 57 -8.58 -3.75 14.21
CA LEU A 57 -7.42 -4.11 15.04
C LEU A 57 -6.78 -5.42 14.61
N ARG A 58 -7.61 -6.41 14.30
CA ARG A 58 -7.12 -7.72 13.84
C ARG A 58 -6.36 -7.60 12.51
N CYS A 59 -6.90 -6.83 11.57
CA CYS A 59 -6.27 -6.60 10.28
C CYS A 59 -4.99 -5.77 10.42
N ALA A 60 -4.99 -4.75 11.28
CA ALA A 60 -3.80 -3.97 11.58
C ALA A 60 -2.69 -4.84 12.17
N GLY A 61 -3.04 -5.81 13.02
CA GLY A 61 -2.08 -6.76 13.57
C GLY A 61 -1.38 -7.58 12.50
N ARG A 62 -2.12 -7.99 11.47
CA ARG A 62 -1.51 -8.68 10.34
C ARG A 62 -0.56 -7.77 9.56
N MET A 63 -0.97 -6.54 9.29
CA MET A 63 -0.14 -5.59 8.55
C MET A 63 1.13 -5.24 9.32
N THR A 64 1.03 -5.05 10.63
CA THR A 64 2.20 -4.69 11.45
C THR A 64 3.17 -5.85 11.67
N SER A 65 2.78 -7.07 11.35
CA SER A 65 3.70 -8.21 11.34
C SER A 65 4.61 -8.22 10.10
N CYS A 66 4.31 -7.39 9.11
CA CYS A 66 5.12 -7.20 7.91
C CYS A 66 6.25 -6.20 8.16
N ARG A 67 6.98 -5.83 7.10
CA ARG A 67 8.02 -4.80 7.19
C ARG A 67 7.38 -3.41 7.15
N VAL A 68 7.10 -2.85 8.32
CA VAL A 68 6.52 -1.52 8.43
C VAL A 68 7.61 -0.47 8.21
N VAL A 69 7.34 0.51 7.37
CA VAL A 69 8.27 1.59 7.05
C VAL A 69 7.62 2.94 7.38
N ASP A 70 8.22 3.66 8.32
CA ASP A 70 7.71 4.96 8.74
C ASP A 70 7.99 6.04 7.70
N LEU A 71 7.06 6.98 7.60
CA LEU A 71 7.27 8.19 6.82
C LEU A 71 8.32 9.06 7.54
N ASP A 72 9.52 9.11 6.99
CA ASP A 72 10.60 9.93 7.52
C ASP A 72 10.86 11.15 6.61
N ALA A 73 11.84 11.97 6.97
CA ALA A 73 12.14 13.19 6.22
C ALA A 73 12.60 12.87 4.79
N VAL A 74 13.37 11.80 4.61
CA VAL A 74 13.88 11.42 3.28
C VAL A 74 12.72 11.03 2.37
N ILE A 75 11.84 10.17 2.84
CA ILE A 75 10.67 9.75 2.08
C ILE A 75 9.74 10.93 1.79
N ALA A 76 9.57 11.84 2.76
CA ALA A 76 8.74 13.03 2.56
C ALA A 76 9.27 13.90 1.42
N LEU A 77 10.57 14.14 1.38
CA LEU A 77 11.18 14.96 0.33
C LEU A 77 11.17 14.27 -1.03
N GLU A 78 11.48 12.99 -1.08
CA GLU A 78 11.38 12.21 -2.33
C GLU A 78 9.94 12.16 -2.83
N GLY A 79 8.99 12.00 -1.91
CA GLY A 79 7.57 12.03 -2.25
C GLY A 79 7.15 13.35 -2.87
N ALA A 80 7.63 14.46 -2.32
CA ALA A 80 7.35 15.79 -2.88
C ALA A 80 7.89 15.92 -4.32
N ASP A 81 9.11 15.44 -4.57
CA ASP A 81 9.68 15.43 -5.92
C ASP A 81 8.82 14.62 -6.89
N LEU A 82 8.40 13.43 -6.48
CA LEU A 82 7.56 12.57 -7.32
C LEU A 82 6.18 13.18 -7.55
N ALA A 83 5.61 13.83 -6.53
CA ALA A 83 4.31 14.50 -6.66
C ALA A 83 4.35 15.59 -7.72
N VAL A 84 5.41 16.40 -7.72
CA VAL A 84 5.57 17.48 -8.72
C VAL A 84 5.84 16.88 -10.10
N ARG A 85 6.74 15.90 -10.19
CA ARG A 85 7.14 15.30 -11.48
C ARG A 85 6.01 14.56 -12.18
N HIS A 86 5.22 13.81 -11.42
CA HIS A 86 4.17 12.94 -11.96
C HIS A 86 2.76 13.45 -11.67
N LYS A 87 2.62 14.60 -11.04
CA LYS A 87 1.31 15.21 -10.69
C LYS A 87 0.47 14.26 -9.83
N LEU A 88 1.09 13.71 -8.77
CA LEU A 88 0.45 12.77 -7.87
C LEU A 88 -0.09 13.46 -6.63
N ALA A 89 -1.17 12.90 -6.08
CA ALA A 89 -1.63 13.25 -4.74
C ALA A 89 -0.58 12.84 -3.70
N MET A 90 -0.61 13.48 -2.54
CA MET A 90 0.40 13.27 -1.49
C MET A 90 0.55 11.80 -1.09
N ALA A 91 -0.56 11.10 -0.83
CA ALA A 91 -0.49 9.71 -0.38
C ALA A 91 0.16 8.81 -1.45
N ASP A 92 -0.24 8.96 -2.70
CA ASP A 92 0.32 8.17 -3.82
C ASP A 92 1.81 8.42 -3.98
N ALA A 93 2.23 9.67 -3.88
CA ALA A 93 3.63 10.05 -4.00
C ALA A 93 4.48 9.47 -2.87
N ILE A 94 3.96 9.49 -1.64
CA ILE A 94 4.65 8.92 -0.47
C ILE A 94 4.78 7.40 -0.61
N VAL A 95 3.74 6.73 -1.08
CA VAL A 95 3.76 5.28 -1.30
C VAL A 95 4.79 4.92 -2.37
N LEU A 96 4.80 5.66 -3.47
CA LEU A 96 5.78 5.43 -4.55
C LEU A 96 7.21 5.67 -4.06
N ALA A 97 7.45 6.74 -3.29
CA ALA A 97 8.77 7.02 -2.73
C ALA A 97 9.22 5.91 -1.78
N THR A 98 8.31 5.38 -0.98
CA THR A 98 8.62 4.28 -0.06
C THR A 98 9.01 3.02 -0.84
N ALA A 99 8.27 2.69 -1.90
CA ALA A 99 8.59 1.54 -2.74
C ALA A 99 9.98 1.69 -3.37
N SER A 100 10.29 2.86 -3.89
CA SER A 100 11.59 3.15 -4.50
C SER A 100 12.72 2.98 -3.50
N ARG A 101 12.55 3.54 -2.30
CA ARG A 101 13.58 3.48 -1.26
C ARG A 101 13.83 2.05 -0.79
N GLU A 102 12.78 1.24 -0.69
CA GLU A 102 12.88 -0.14 -0.20
C GLU A 102 13.25 -1.13 -1.30
N GLY A 103 13.38 -0.69 -2.54
CA GLY A 103 13.61 -1.59 -3.67
C GLY A 103 12.45 -2.53 -3.89
N ALA A 104 11.22 -2.11 -3.58
CA ALA A 104 10.03 -2.92 -3.69
C ALA A 104 9.24 -2.59 -4.95
N GLU A 105 8.54 -3.60 -5.48
CA GLU A 105 7.57 -3.38 -6.54
C GLU A 105 6.26 -2.93 -5.92
N LEU A 106 5.72 -1.82 -6.39
CA LEU A 106 4.43 -1.30 -5.94
C LEU A 106 3.31 -1.96 -6.73
N VAL A 107 2.44 -2.68 -6.04
CA VAL A 107 1.28 -3.34 -6.64
C VAL A 107 0.03 -2.55 -6.28
N THR A 108 -0.66 -2.04 -7.30
CA THR A 108 -1.79 -1.13 -7.09
C THR A 108 -2.84 -1.28 -8.19
N SER A 109 -4.08 -0.93 -7.84
CA SER A 109 -5.18 -0.78 -8.81
C SER A 109 -5.52 0.69 -9.07
N ASP A 110 -4.70 1.62 -8.55
CA ASP A 110 -4.91 3.06 -8.76
C ASP A 110 -4.36 3.46 -10.13
N ALA A 111 -5.25 3.92 -11.00
CA ALA A 111 -4.88 4.31 -12.37
C ALA A 111 -3.88 5.47 -12.39
N ASP A 112 -3.86 6.32 -11.37
CA ASP A 112 -2.93 7.45 -11.30
C ASP A 112 -1.47 7.00 -11.20
N LEU A 113 -1.23 5.78 -10.73
CA LEU A 113 0.11 5.21 -10.60
C LEU A 113 0.50 4.31 -11.77
N LYS A 114 -0.43 4.02 -12.66
CA LYS A 114 -0.19 3.10 -13.78
C LYS A 114 0.90 3.62 -14.70
N GLY A 115 1.82 2.73 -15.06
CA GLY A 115 2.88 3.05 -16.01
C GLY A 115 4.11 3.72 -15.41
N LEU A 116 4.11 4.01 -14.12
CA LEU A 116 5.28 4.60 -13.46
C LEU A 116 6.33 3.53 -13.15
N PRO A 117 7.63 3.92 -13.03
CA PRO A 117 8.68 2.96 -12.73
C PRO A 117 8.40 2.17 -11.44
N SER A 118 8.70 0.87 -11.46
CA SER A 118 8.53 -0.05 -10.33
C SER A 118 7.07 -0.25 -9.90
N VAL A 119 6.11 0.13 -10.74
CA VAL A 119 4.69 -0.08 -10.47
C VAL A 119 4.17 -1.25 -11.30
N ARG A 120 3.50 -2.18 -10.64
CA ARG A 120 2.74 -3.23 -11.30
C ARG A 120 1.26 -2.98 -11.06
N PHE A 121 0.55 -2.68 -12.13
CA PHE A 121 -0.86 -2.31 -12.07
C PHE A 121 -1.73 -3.56 -12.16
N LEU A 122 -2.63 -3.74 -11.19
CA LEU A 122 -3.66 -4.78 -11.23
C LEU A 122 -5.00 -4.11 -11.52
N PRO A 123 -5.60 -4.36 -12.69
CA PRO A 123 -6.90 -3.75 -13.00
C PRO A 123 -7.96 -4.16 -11.99
N LYS A 124 -8.85 -3.23 -11.67
CA LYS A 124 -10.01 -3.54 -10.83
C LYS A 124 -10.96 -4.47 -11.58
N LYS A 125 -11.51 -5.42 -10.87
CA LYS A 125 -12.53 -6.32 -11.40
C LYS A 125 -13.93 -5.81 -11.11
#